data_8159c587098beba370909855b55368f3
#
_entry.id   8159c587098beba370909855b55368f3
#
_cell.length_a   1.000
_cell.length_b   1.000
_cell.length_c   1.000
_cell.angle_alpha   90.00
_cell.angle_beta   90.00
_cell.angle_gamma   90.00
#
_symmetry.space_group_name_H-M   'P 1'
#
loop_
_entity.id
_entity.type
_entity.pdbx_description
1 polymer ?
#
loop_
_entity_poly.entity_id
_entity_poly.type
_entity_poly.pdbx_seq_one_letter_code
_entity_poly.pdbx_strand_id
1 'polypeptide(L)'
;MTEADLASAFARIEALVQARGLADAVRGTSYGTPSLKVKDRTFVRQLDASTIVLQCPLEQKVLLMEISPGIYFETDHYVGYDAVLVRLDAIEDEELSLRLEDAWRFKAQNGKEDRA
;
A
#
# COMPACT_ATOMS: atom_id res chain seq x y z
N MET A 1 -13.79 -15.65 1.20
CA MET A 1 -13.50 -14.35 0.61
C MET A 1 -13.54 -14.47 -0.91
N THR A 2 -14.23 -13.59 -1.57
CA THR A 2 -14.42 -13.65 -3.01
C THR A 2 -13.68 -12.51 -3.70
N GLU A 3 -13.55 -12.60 -5.03
CA GLU A 3 -12.99 -11.51 -5.80
C GLU A 3 -13.80 -10.23 -5.63
N ALA A 4 -15.12 -10.36 -5.49
CA ALA A 4 -15.97 -9.19 -5.28
C ALA A 4 -15.65 -8.50 -3.95
N ASP A 5 -15.36 -9.28 -2.90
CA ASP A 5 -14.99 -8.71 -1.61
C ASP A 5 -13.67 -7.95 -1.70
N LEU A 6 -12.70 -8.51 -2.42
CA LEU A 6 -11.41 -7.86 -2.61
C LEU A 6 -11.55 -6.58 -3.43
N ALA A 7 -12.33 -6.63 -4.50
CA ALA A 7 -12.55 -5.47 -5.36
C ALA A 7 -13.27 -4.36 -4.60
N SER A 8 -14.26 -4.73 -3.78
CA SER A 8 -15.00 -3.75 -2.99
C SER A 8 -14.11 -3.06 -1.98
N ALA A 9 -13.26 -3.82 -1.29
CA ALA A 9 -12.32 -3.26 -0.34
C ALA A 9 -11.31 -2.34 -1.04
N PHE A 10 -10.86 -2.74 -2.22
CA PHE A 10 -9.85 -1.96 -2.95
C PHE A 10 -10.43 -0.68 -3.56
N ALA A 11 -11.75 -0.61 -3.73
CA ALA A 11 -12.38 0.61 -4.23
C ALA A 11 -12.08 1.81 -3.33
N ARG A 12 -12.00 1.58 -2.03
CA ARG A 12 -11.62 2.63 -1.07
C ARG A 12 -10.22 3.16 -1.37
N ILE A 13 -9.29 2.24 -1.65
CA ILE A 13 -7.91 2.59 -1.96
C ILE A 13 -7.85 3.41 -3.25
N GLU A 14 -8.55 2.95 -4.28
CA GLU A 14 -8.56 3.64 -5.57
C GLU A 14 -9.16 5.03 -5.45
N ALA A 15 -10.22 5.17 -4.67
CA ALA A 15 -10.87 6.47 -4.49
C ALA A 15 -9.93 7.47 -3.80
N LEU A 16 -9.19 7.01 -2.80
CA LEU A 16 -8.27 7.89 -2.08
C LEU A 16 -7.08 8.30 -2.95
N VAL A 17 -6.55 7.36 -3.73
CA VAL A 17 -5.46 7.66 -4.66
C VAL A 17 -5.90 8.69 -5.69
N GLN A 18 -7.12 8.53 -6.22
CA GLN A 18 -7.65 9.44 -7.22
C GLN A 18 -7.92 10.82 -6.62
N ALA A 19 -8.51 10.86 -5.44
CA ALA A 19 -8.82 12.13 -4.77
C ALA A 19 -7.56 12.91 -4.44
N ARG A 20 -6.47 12.20 -4.15
CA ARG A 20 -5.21 12.86 -3.82
C ARG A 20 -4.40 13.22 -5.06
N GLY A 21 -4.84 12.79 -6.23
CA GLY A 21 -4.20 13.15 -7.49
C GLY A 21 -2.84 12.51 -7.69
N LEU A 22 -2.68 11.27 -7.24
CA LEU A 22 -1.40 10.57 -7.42
C LEU A 22 -1.28 10.14 -8.88
N ALA A 23 -0.39 10.79 -9.60
CA ALA A 23 -0.29 10.66 -11.06
C ALA A 23 0.22 9.28 -11.45
N ASP A 24 -0.24 8.82 -12.64
CA ASP A 24 0.27 7.61 -13.27
C ASP A 24 0.05 6.33 -12.47
N ALA A 25 -0.91 6.34 -11.55
CA ALA A 25 -1.27 5.14 -10.82
C ALA A 25 -2.16 4.27 -11.72
N VAL A 26 -1.71 3.05 -11.99
CA VAL A 26 -2.35 2.15 -12.92
C VAL A 26 -2.84 0.91 -12.20
N ARG A 27 -4.11 0.56 -12.43
CA ARG A 27 -4.71 -0.64 -11.84
C ARG A 27 -4.11 -1.88 -12.45
N GLY A 28 -3.78 -2.85 -11.61
CA GLY A 28 -3.26 -4.12 -12.05
C GLY A 28 -3.60 -5.22 -11.07
N THR A 29 -2.91 -6.34 -11.21
CA THR A 29 -3.07 -7.49 -10.34
C THR A 29 -1.70 -7.94 -9.89
N SER A 30 -1.54 -8.20 -8.59
CA SER A 30 -0.30 -8.71 -8.01
C SER A 30 -0.66 -9.89 -7.12
N TYR A 31 -0.09 -11.05 -7.42
CA TYR A 31 -0.37 -12.26 -6.65
C TYR A 31 -1.86 -12.57 -6.58
N GLY A 32 -2.58 -12.31 -7.68
CA GLY A 32 -3.99 -12.60 -7.79
C GLY A 32 -4.92 -11.61 -7.12
N THR A 33 -4.42 -10.49 -6.60
CA THR A 33 -5.26 -9.49 -5.94
C THR A 33 -5.12 -8.13 -6.60
N PRO A 34 -6.12 -7.24 -6.44
CA PRO A 34 -6.03 -5.89 -7.02
C PRO A 34 -4.83 -5.13 -6.50
N SER A 35 -4.21 -4.36 -7.37
CA SER A 35 -3.05 -3.56 -7.00
C SER A 35 -3.00 -2.28 -7.82
N LEU A 36 -2.18 -1.33 -7.36
CA LEU A 36 -1.87 -0.13 -8.12
C LEU A 36 -0.37 -0.03 -8.28
N LYS A 37 0.03 0.36 -9.49
CA LYS A 37 1.44 0.50 -9.86
C LYS A 37 1.73 1.91 -10.32
N VAL A 38 2.96 2.35 -10.09
CA VAL A 38 3.49 3.57 -10.65
C VAL A 38 4.84 3.21 -11.27
N LYS A 39 5.03 3.58 -12.54
CA LYS A 39 6.26 3.25 -13.29
C LYS A 39 6.56 1.75 -13.22
N ASP A 40 5.52 0.95 -13.41
CA ASP A 40 5.60 -0.51 -13.40
C ASP A 40 5.98 -1.12 -12.06
N ARG A 41 5.92 -0.35 -10.97
CA ARG A 41 6.22 -0.86 -9.64
C ARG A 41 4.97 -0.81 -8.78
N THR A 42 4.60 -1.94 -8.21
CA THR A 42 3.44 -2.00 -7.31
C THR A 42 3.75 -1.20 -6.06
N PHE A 43 2.86 -0.27 -5.68
CA PHE A 43 3.03 0.46 -4.43
C PHE A 43 1.98 0.08 -3.38
N VAL A 44 0.88 -0.54 -3.79
CA VAL A 44 -0.13 -1.04 -2.86
C VAL A 44 -0.87 -2.20 -3.51
N ARG A 45 -1.21 -3.22 -2.70
CA ARG A 45 -2.08 -4.29 -3.18
C ARG A 45 -3.00 -4.75 -2.07
N GLN A 46 -4.16 -5.26 -2.45
CA GLN A 46 -5.10 -5.83 -1.50
C GLN A 46 -4.62 -7.23 -1.13
N LEU A 47 -4.48 -7.50 0.16
CA LEU A 47 -4.07 -8.83 0.62
C LEU A 47 -5.28 -9.69 0.89
N ASP A 48 -6.21 -9.16 1.69
CA ASP A 48 -7.49 -9.80 1.96
C ASP A 48 -8.52 -8.68 2.15
N ALA A 49 -9.73 -9.01 2.57
CA ALA A 49 -10.81 -8.03 2.61
C ALA A 49 -10.54 -6.85 3.55
N SER A 50 -9.67 -7.03 4.53
CA SER A 50 -9.42 -5.99 5.53
C SER A 50 -7.97 -5.53 5.62
N THR A 51 -7.09 -6.03 4.75
CA THR A 51 -5.66 -5.76 4.85
C THR A 51 -5.07 -5.42 3.49
N ILE A 52 -4.20 -4.40 3.46
CA ILE A 52 -3.41 -4.10 2.27
C ILE A 52 -1.94 -4.25 2.58
N VAL A 53 -1.14 -4.50 1.54
CA VAL A 53 0.32 -4.47 1.59
C VAL A 53 0.74 -3.14 1.00
N LEU A 54 1.42 -2.33 1.79
CA LEU A 54 1.80 -0.99 1.42
C LEU A 54 3.31 -0.89 1.38
N GLN A 55 3.86 -0.46 0.26
CA GLN A 55 5.31 -0.34 0.12
C GLN A 55 5.79 0.88 0.89
N CYS A 56 6.86 0.70 1.65
CA CYS A 56 7.48 1.83 2.35
C CYS A 56 8.90 1.46 2.75
N PRO A 57 9.79 2.46 2.89
CA PRO A 57 11.15 2.17 3.35
C PRO A 57 11.13 1.51 4.73
N LEU A 58 12.11 0.66 4.97
CA LEU A 58 12.19 -0.11 6.20
C LEU A 58 12.18 0.77 7.45
N GLU A 59 12.84 1.91 7.38
CA GLU A 59 12.87 2.85 8.51
C GLU A 59 11.49 3.37 8.87
N GLN A 60 10.72 3.72 7.86
CA GLN A 60 9.35 4.18 8.07
C GLN A 60 8.47 3.06 8.60
N LYS A 61 8.66 1.85 8.08
CA LYS A 61 7.93 0.68 8.53
C LYS A 61 8.08 0.46 10.03
N VAL A 62 9.32 0.50 10.50
CA VAL A 62 9.60 0.29 11.92
C VAL A 62 8.90 1.35 12.77
N LEU A 63 8.98 2.62 12.35
CA LEU A 63 8.32 3.71 13.07
C LEU A 63 6.81 3.53 13.12
N LEU A 64 6.20 3.19 12.00
CA LEU A 64 4.75 3.02 11.94
C LEU A 64 4.29 1.89 12.86
N MET A 65 5.02 0.78 12.87
CA MET A 65 4.67 -0.34 13.73
C MET A 65 4.85 -0.02 15.21
N GLU A 66 5.82 0.83 15.53
CA GLU A 66 6.03 1.26 16.92
C GLU A 66 4.96 2.22 17.39
N ILE A 67 4.61 3.18 16.55
CA ILE A 67 3.69 4.24 16.93
C ILE A 67 2.25 3.75 16.93
N SER A 68 1.88 2.95 15.94
CA SER A 68 0.50 2.50 15.77
C SER A 68 0.42 1.01 15.46
N PRO A 69 0.76 0.15 16.44
CA PRO A 69 0.73 -1.30 16.20
C PRO A 69 -0.68 -1.84 15.95
N GLY A 70 -1.71 -1.09 16.30
CA GLY A 70 -3.07 -1.49 15.98
C GLY A 70 -3.43 -1.31 14.52
N ILE A 71 -2.66 -0.52 13.79
CA ILE A 71 -2.89 -0.26 12.37
C ILE A 71 -1.85 -0.95 11.50
N TYR A 72 -0.57 -0.83 11.85
CA TYR A 72 0.55 -1.31 11.03
C TYR A 72 1.20 -2.53 11.65
N PHE A 73 1.43 -3.55 10.84
CA PHE A 73 2.02 -4.79 11.34
C PHE A 73 2.73 -5.51 10.21
N GLU A 74 3.37 -6.63 10.54
CA GLU A 74 3.98 -7.49 9.53
C GLU A 74 3.75 -8.94 9.94
N THR A 75 3.84 -9.83 8.95
CA THR A 75 3.86 -11.25 9.20
C THR A 75 5.26 -11.76 8.85
N ASP A 76 5.55 -13.02 9.18
CA ASP A 76 6.86 -13.59 8.95
C ASP A 76 7.32 -13.43 7.50
N HIS A 77 6.37 -13.51 6.57
CA HIS A 77 6.68 -13.38 5.14
C HIS A 77 7.27 -12.00 4.79
N TYR A 78 6.91 -10.98 5.57
CA TYR A 78 7.29 -9.59 5.24
C TYR A 78 8.40 -9.03 6.13
N VAL A 79 8.92 -9.84 7.05
CA VAL A 79 10.02 -9.38 7.91
C VAL A 79 11.22 -9.01 7.02
N GLY A 80 11.75 -7.81 7.22
CA GLY A 80 12.89 -7.31 6.46
C GLY A 80 12.56 -6.73 5.10
N TYR A 81 11.31 -6.79 4.67
CA TYR A 81 10.90 -6.25 3.37
C TYR A 81 10.47 -4.79 3.51
N ASP A 82 10.65 -4.02 2.43
CA ASP A 82 10.19 -2.64 2.36
C ASP A 82 8.67 -2.60 2.12
N ALA A 83 7.93 -3.25 2.99
CA ALA A 83 6.49 -3.34 2.89
C ALA A 83 5.90 -3.55 4.27
N VAL A 84 4.77 -2.90 4.54
CA VAL A 84 4.06 -3.01 5.80
C VAL A 84 2.62 -3.38 5.51
N LEU A 85 2.02 -4.14 6.42
CA LEU A 85 0.60 -4.49 6.32
C LEU A 85 -0.21 -3.46 7.08
N VAL A 86 -1.37 -3.10 6.55
CA VAL A 86 -2.23 -2.07 7.13
C VAL A 86 -3.62 -2.65 7.35
N ARG A 87 -4.13 -2.50 8.57
CA ARG A 87 -5.50 -2.91 8.91
C ARG A 87 -6.47 -1.82 8.48
N LEU A 88 -7.24 -2.11 7.44
CA LEU A 88 -8.18 -1.13 6.88
C LEU A 88 -9.29 -0.78 7.84
N ASP A 89 -9.64 -1.68 8.75
CA ASP A 89 -10.67 -1.44 9.77
C ASP A 89 -10.23 -0.43 10.82
N ALA A 90 -8.94 -0.23 10.97
CA ALA A 90 -8.39 0.59 12.05
C ALA A 90 -7.86 1.94 11.57
N ILE A 91 -7.62 2.10 10.28
CA ILE A 91 -7.02 3.33 9.74
C ILE A 91 -8.11 4.24 9.16
N GLU A 92 -7.99 5.53 9.44
CA GLU A 92 -8.93 6.51 8.89
C GLU A 92 -8.47 6.96 7.52
N ASP A 93 -9.42 7.47 6.73
CA ASP A 93 -9.14 7.84 5.33
C ASP A 93 -8.05 8.87 5.19
N GLU A 94 -8.00 9.83 6.09
CA GLU A 94 -6.99 10.88 6.01
C GLU A 94 -5.59 10.30 6.18
N GLU A 95 -5.39 9.47 7.18
CA GLU A 95 -4.09 8.85 7.38
C GLU A 95 -3.75 7.87 6.27
N LEU A 96 -4.74 7.09 5.83
CA LEU A 96 -4.53 6.15 4.75
C LEU A 96 -4.11 6.87 3.47
N SER A 97 -4.76 8.00 3.19
CA SER A 97 -4.43 8.82 2.03
C SER A 97 -2.97 9.28 2.06
N LEU A 98 -2.49 9.70 3.24
CA LEU A 98 -1.10 10.12 3.40
C LEU A 98 -0.14 8.95 3.20
N ARG A 99 -0.49 7.79 3.74
CA ARG A 99 0.38 6.61 3.58
C ARG A 99 0.41 6.13 2.14
N LEU A 100 -0.70 6.26 1.42
CA LEU A 100 -0.73 5.91 0.00
C LEU A 100 0.18 6.83 -0.80
N GLU A 101 0.19 8.12 -0.49
CA GLU A 101 1.09 9.05 -1.16
C GLU A 101 2.55 8.72 -0.85
N ASP A 102 2.86 8.38 0.40
CA ASP A 102 4.22 7.97 0.76
C ASP A 102 4.68 6.77 -0.06
N ALA A 103 3.82 5.77 -0.20
CA ALA A 103 4.13 4.56 -0.95
C ALA A 103 4.32 4.87 -2.44
N TRP A 104 3.42 5.68 -2.98
CA TRP A 104 3.49 6.11 -4.38
C TRP A 104 4.79 6.84 -4.65
N ARG A 105 5.16 7.77 -3.77
CA ARG A 105 6.38 8.54 -3.92
C ARG A 105 7.62 7.65 -3.82
N PHE A 106 7.59 6.73 -2.88
CA PHE A 106 8.69 5.80 -2.68
C PHE A 106 8.96 4.98 -3.94
N LYS A 107 7.91 4.44 -4.55
CA LYS A 107 8.08 3.62 -5.75
C LYS A 107 8.35 4.46 -7.00
N ALA A 108 7.77 5.64 -7.08
CA ALA A 108 8.05 6.52 -8.21
C ALA A 108 9.50 6.99 -8.22
N GLN A 109 10.06 7.29 -7.05
CA GLN A 109 11.43 7.78 -6.95
C GLN A 109 12.46 6.66 -7.07
N ASN A 110 12.16 5.50 -6.49
CA ASN A 110 13.07 4.36 -6.56
C ASN A 110 13.35 3.93 -7.99
N GLY A 111 12.38 4.11 -8.87
CA GLY A 111 12.59 3.79 -10.26
C GLY A 111 13.73 4.57 -10.87
N LYS A 112 14.02 5.78 -10.35
CA LYS A 112 15.14 6.57 -10.83
C LYS A 112 16.44 6.15 -10.17
N GLU A 113 16.41 5.88 -8.90
CA GLU A 113 17.61 5.58 -8.13
C GLU A 113 18.24 4.27 -8.54
N ASP A 114 17.42 3.34 -8.96
CA ASP A 114 17.91 2.03 -9.38
C ASP A 114 18.89 2.11 -10.53
N ARG A 115 18.93 3.25 -11.22
CA ARG A 115 19.81 3.42 -12.35
C ARG A 115 21.09 4.14 -12.01
N ALA A 116 21.14 4.66 -10.83
CA ALA A 116 22.34 5.36 -10.37
C ALA A 116 23.43 4.40 -9.92
#